data_ab3a7d14df5dc122a5819fa82cd2003c
#
_entry.id   ab3a7d14df5dc122a5819fa82cd2003c
#
_cell.length_a   1.000
_cell.length_b   1.000
_cell.length_c   1.000
_cell.angle_alpha   90.00
_cell.angle_beta   90.00
_cell.angle_gamma   90.00
#
_symmetry.space_group_name_H-M   'P 1'
#
loop_
_entity.id
_entity.type
_entity.pdbx_description
1 polymer ?
#
loop_
_entity_poly.entity_id
_entity_poly.type
_entity_poly.pdbx_seq_one_letter_code
_entity_poly.pdbx_strand_id
1 'polypeptide(L)'
;ANGLAMPALNTLLPESFAVDHAAGEPVKVIDSENAEFWLQGSATFPEQPKGFTQLQLNTGEQTKSPAASVLSALWADLYRQQQTTLLTEASIAGMNASISPGFGIQMSFSGFTDKQPELIKRSLEALRIKPSEEEFTQAVDRFTRGLENSRFGFPVRQLFPAIRRLAQ
;
A
#
# COMPACT_ATOMS: atom_id res chain seq x y z
N ALA A 1 -6.02 -40.14 2.66
CA ALA A 1 -6.68 -38.90 3.12
C ALA A 1 -5.58 -37.87 3.31
N ASN A 2 -5.45 -36.95 2.37
CA ASN A 2 -4.50 -35.84 2.46
C ASN A 2 -5.02 -34.92 3.59
N GLY A 3 -4.22 -34.79 4.66
CA GLY A 3 -4.57 -34.00 5.83
C GLY A 3 -4.76 -32.53 5.44
N LEU A 4 -6.00 -32.11 5.42
CA LEU A 4 -6.36 -30.70 5.42
C LEU A 4 -5.91 -30.15 6.78
N ALA A 5 -4.85 -29.32 6.80
CA ALA A 5 -4.46 -28.60 7.98
C ALA A 5 -5.37 -27.37 8.15
N MET A 6 -5.76 -27.07 9.38
CA MET A 6 -6.43 -25.82 9.69
C MET A 6 -5.51 -24.66 9.35
N PRO A 7 -6.03 -23.56 8.76
CA PRO A 7 -5.23 -22.35 8.54
C PRO A 7 -4.69 -21.82 9.88
N ALA A 8 -3.53 -21.17 9.83
CA ALA A 8 -2.99 -20.49 11.02
C ALA A 8 -3.96 -19.41 11.52
N LEU A 9 -3.91 -19.13 12.82
CA LEU A 9 -4.70 -18.05 13.41
C LEU A 9 -4.30 -16.70 12.78
N ASN A 10 -5.31 -15.92 12.39
CA ASN A 10 -5.07 -14.56 11.90
C ASN A 10 -4.73 -13.63 13.08
N THR A 11 -3.47 -13.29 13.22
CA THR A 11 -2.96 -12.43 14.30
C THR A 11 -3.32 -10.95 14.13
N LEU A 12 -3.91 -10.57 13.01
CA LEU A 12 -4.36 -9.21 12.71
C LEU A 12 -5.80 -8.93 13.19
N LEU A 13 -6.51 -9.93 13.73
CA LEU A 13 -7.83 -9.70 14.31
C LEU A 13 -7.71 -8.75 15.51
N PRO A 14 -8.55 -7.69 15.57
CA PRO A 14 -8.49 -6.72 16.66
C PRO A 14 -8.88 -7.37 17.98
N GLU A 15 -8.11 -7.08 19.02
CA GLU A 15 -8.33 -7.51 20.40
C GLU A 15 -8.85 -6.36 21.27
N SER A 16 -8.59 -5.11 20.84
CA SER A 16 -9.03 -3.89 21.51
C SER A 16 -9.72 -2.94 20.54
N PHE A 17 -10.75 -2.28 21.02
CA PHE A 17 -11.46 -1.21 20.32
C PHE A 17 -11.34 0.11 21.10
N ALA A 18 -10.34 0.23 21.96
CA ALA A 18 -10.05 1.46 22.69
C ALA A 18 -9.60 2.56 21.70
N VAL A 19 -9.99 3.79 22.00
CA VAL A 19 -9.60 4.98 21.26
C VAL A 19 -8.76 5.85 22.19
N ASP A 20 -7.46 5.92 21.94
CA ASP A 20 -6.48 6.55 22.82
C ASP A 20 -6.07 7.97 22.36
N HIS A 21 -6.80 8.57 21.42
CA HIS A 21 -6.47 9.89 20.90
C HIS A 21 -7.66 10.85 21.00
N ALA A 22 -7.39 12.08 21.41
CA ALA A 22 -8.38 13.16 21.36
C ALA A 22 -8.46 13.75 19.95
N ALA A 23 -9.66 14.18 19.56
CA ALA A 23 -9.83 15.01 18.37
C ALA A 23 -9.05 16.33 18.54
N GLY A 24 -8.39 16.79 17.50
CA GLY A 24 -7.59 18.01 17.58
C GLY A 24 -6.81 18.33 16.31
N GLU A 25 -5.98 19.35 16.43
CA GLU A 25 -5.03 19.73 15.39
C GLU A 25 -3.96 18.63 15.19
N PRO A 26 -3.38 18.52 13.97
CA PRO A 26 -2.29 17.59 13.72
C PRO A 26 -1.11 17.84 14.65
N VAL A 27 -0.61 16.79 15.27
CA VAL A 27 0.56 16.83 16.15
C VAL A 27 1.70 16.01 15.53
N LYS A 28 2.87 16.61 15.43
CA LYS A 28 4.08 15.89 15.00
C LYS A 28 4.57 15.03 16.18
N VAL A 29 4.47 13.72 16.03
CA VAL A 29 4.87 12.74 17.07
C VAL A 29 6.24 12.15 16.84
N ILE A 30 6.74 12.18 15.59
CA ILE A 30 8.14 11.87 15.24
C ILE A 30 8.66 13.03 14.40
N ASP A 31 9.84 13.54 14.78
CA ASP A 31 10.57 14.57 14.06
C ASP A 31 12.06 14.24 14.12
N SER A 32 12.59 13.70 13.05
CA SER A 32 14.00 13.32 12.92
C SER A 32 14.51 13.63 11.53
N GLU A 33 15.82 13.56 11.33
CA GLU A 33 16.46 13.77 10.03
C GLU A 33 15.89 12.86 8.92
N ASN A 34 15.47 11.65 9.29
CA ASN A 34 15.06 10.62 8.33
C ASN A 34 13.57 10.32 8.33
N ALA A 35 12.79 10.83 9.27
CA ALA A 35 11.37 10.53 9.39
C ALA A 35 10.59 11.64 10.10
N GLU A 36 9.44 11.97 9.54
CA GLU A 36 8.41 12.78 10.20
C GLU A 36 7.13 11.96 10.27
N PHE A 37 6.47 11.98 11.41
CA PHE A 37 5.16 11.35 11.56
C PHE A 37 4.21 12.31 12.27
N TRP A 38 3.04 12.50 11.67
CA TRP A 38 1.98 13.36 12.17
C TRP A 38 0.78 12.52 12.57
N LEU A 39 0.21 12.83 13.71
CA LEU A 39 -1.02 12.21 14.23
C LEU A 39 -2.11 13.26 14.32
N GLN A 40 -3.31 12.90 13.85
CA GLN A 40 -4.50 13.70 14.01
C GLN A 40 -5.68 12.83 14.41
N GLY A 41 -6.36 13.19 15.49
CA GLY A 41 -7.63 12.57 15.89
C GLY A 41 -8.79 13.11 15.06
N SER A 42 -9.77 12.24 14.77
CA SER A 42 -10.97 12.65 14.03
C SER A 42 -11.92 13.46 14.91
N ALA A 43 -12.25 14.67 14.48
CA ALA A 43 -13.31 15.48 15.13
C ALA A 43 -14.72 14.97 14.79
N THR A 44 -14.88 14.34 13.62
CA THR A 44 -16.19 13.85 13.16
C THR A 44 -16.53 12.48 13.75
N PHE A 45 -15.53 11.65 13.98
CA PHE A 45 -15.70 10.29 14.49
C PHE A 45 -14.73 10.01 15.65
N PRO A 46 -14.86 10.73 16.78
CA PRO A 46 -13.88 10.67 17.86
C PRO A 46 -13.85 9.32 18.59
N GLU A 47 -14.92 8.54 18.52
CA GLU A 47 -15.04 7.24 19.20
C GLU A 47 -14.84 6.04 18.27
N GLN A 48 -14.48 6.26 17.01
CA GLN A 48 -14.27 5.17 16.07
C GLN A 48 -12.87 4.54 16.26
N PRO A 49 -12.77 3.24 16.55
CA PRO A 49 -11.50 2.54 16.69
C PRO A 49 -10.88 2.19 15.32
N LYS A 50 -11.03 3.09 14.35
CA LYS A 50 -10.52 2.95 12.99
C LYS A 50 -9.72 4.18 12.62
N GLY A 51 -8.63 3.95 11.89
CA GLY A 51 -7.74 5.00 11.45
C GLY A 51 -7.29 4.80 10.02
N PHE A 52 -6.66 5.84 9.50
CA PHE A 52 -5.97 5.83 8.23
C PHE A 52 -4.53 6.27 8.46
N THR A 53 -3.59 5.44 8.03
CA THR A 53 -2.15 5.74 8.07
C THR A 53 -1.60 5.77 6.66
N GLN A 54 -0.88 6.81 6.31
CA GLN A 54 -0.18 6.93 5.04
C GLN A 54 1.32 7.08 5.31
N LEU A 55 2.11 6.24 4.67
CA LEU A 55 3.55 6.31 4.66
C LEU A 55 4.03 6.72 3.27
N GLN A 56 4.88 7.74 3.22
CA GLN A 56 5.56 8.16 2.02
C GLN A 56 7.06 7.87 2.17
N LEU A 57 7.56 6.88 1.42
CA LEU A 57 8.97 6.53 1.39
C LEU A 57 9.65 7.25 0.23
N ASN A 58 10.48 8.23 0.53
CA ASN A 58 11.24 8.98 -0.47
C ASN A 58 12.44 8.15 -0.93
N THR A 59 12.42 7.72 -2.17
CA THR A 59 13.50 6.92 -2.77
C THR A 59 14.35 7.71 -3.78
N GLY A 60 14.02 8.99 -3.98
CA GLY A 60 14.83 9.97 -4.71
C GLY A 60 14.92 9.82 -6.24
N GLU A 61 14.88 8.60 -6.76
CA GLU A 61 15.24 8.31 -8.15
C GLU A 61 14.06 7.91 -9.05
N GLN A 62 12.94 7.48 -8.46
CA GLN A 62 11.89 6.74 -9.17
C GLN A 62 11.05 7.57 -10.15
N THR A 63 11.13 8.89 -10.07
CA THR A 63 10.36 9.78 -10.96
C THR A 63 11.22 10.42 -12.05
N LYS A 64 12.52 10.16 -12.07
CA LYS A 64 13.47 10.84 -12.93
C LYS A 64 13.50 10.32 -14.36
N SER A 65 12.91 9.15 -14.64
CA SER A 65 12.86 8.59 -15.98
C SER A 65 11.65 7.69 -16.22
N PRO A 66 11.20 7.54 -17.48
CA PRO A 66 10.15 6.58 -17.82
C PRO A 66 10.51 5.13 -17.42
N ALA A 67 11.77 4.73 -17.55
CA ALA A 67 12.24 3.41 -17.16
C ALA A 67 12.10 3.19 -15.64
N ALA A 68 12.47 4.17 -14.82
CA ALA A 68 12.32 4.10 -13.37
C ALA A 68 10.84 4.00 -12.97
N SER A 69 9.95 4.70 -13.65
CA SER A 69 8.51 4.62 -13.41
C SER A 69 7.95 3.23 -13.72
N VAL A 70 8.39 2.61 -14.82
CA VAL A 70 7.99 1.23 -15.20
C VAL A 70 8.52 0.23 -14.17
N LEU A 71 9.79 0.33 -13.77
CA LEU A 71 10.37 -0.55 -12.75
C LEU A 71 9.65 -0.43 -11.41
N SER A 72 9.27 0.78 -10.99
CA SER A 72 8.50 1.00 -9.77
C SER A 72 7.10 0.38 -9.84
N ALA A 73 6.46 0.44 -11.01
CA ALA A 73 5.15 -0.18 -11.21
C ALA A 73 5.26 -1.72 -11.19
N LEU A 74 6.27 -2.31 -11.83
CA LEU A 74 6.55 -3.74 -11.79
C LEU A 74 6.87 -4.21 -10.38
N TRP A 75 7.71 -3.47 -9.66
CA TRP A 75 8.04 -3.76 -8.27
C TRP A 75 6.78 -3.76 -7.38
N ALA A 76 5.91 -2.76 -7.52
CA ALA A 76 4.67 -2.69 -6.75
C ALA A 76 3.70 -3.85 -7.09
N ASP A 77 3.68 -4.33 -8.34
CA ASP A 77 2.90 -5.49 -8.74
C ASP A 77 3.44 -6.78 -8.09
N LEU A 78 4.75 -6.99 -8.16
CA LEU A 78 5.43 -8.13 -7.53
C LEU A 78 5.26 -8.13 -6.01
N TYR A 79 5.40 -6.97 -5.37
CA TYR A 79 5.15 -6.82 -3.94
C TYR A 79 3.74 -7.28 -3.57
N ARG A 80 2.71 -6.76 -4.27
CA ARG A 80 1.31 -7.13 -4.00
C ARG A 80 1.08 -8.64 -4.13
N GLN A 81 1.70 -9.28 -5.12
CA GLN A 81 1.60 -10.72 -5.32
C GLN A 81 2.22 -11.50 -4.17
N GLN A 82 3.43 -11.16 -3.79
CA GLN A 82 4.13 -11.85 -2.70
C GLN A 82 3.46 -11.61 -1.34
N GLN A 83 2.75 -10.48 -1.19
CA GLN A 83 2.03 -10.14 0.05
C GLN A 83 0.54 -10.53 0.03
N THR A 84 0.08 -11.33 -0.93
CA THR A 84 -1.34 -11.73 -1.05
C THR A 84 -1.90 -12.32 0.23
N THR A 85 -1.14 -13.17 0.93
CA THR A 85 -1.57 -13.76 2.20
C THR A 85 -1.77 -12.70 3.27
N LEU A 86 -0.79 -11.82 3.48
CA LEU A 86 -0.87 -10.73 4.45
C LEU A 86 -2.04 -9.79 4.17
N LEU A 87 -2.22 -9.43 2.89
CA LEU A 87 -3.32 -8.54 2.48
C LEU A 87 -4.69 -9.20 2.67
N THR A 88 -4.78 -10.51 2.46
CA THR A 88 -6.00 -11.28 2.71
C THR A 88 -6.29 -11.37 4.21
N GLU A 89 -5.29 -11.68 5.05
CA GLU A 89 -5.43 -11.69 6.52
C GLU A 89 -5.89 -10.32 7.05
N ALA A 90 -5.30 -9.23 6.54
CA ALA A 90 -5.70 -7.87 6.88
C ALA A 90 -7.16 -7.59 6.48
N SER A 91 -7.57 -7.98 5.29
CA SER A 91 -8.95 -7.81 4.80
C SER A 91 -9.97 -8.55 5.68
N ILE A 92 -9.68 -9.80 6.05
CA ILE A 92 -10.52 -10.59 6.96
C ILE A 92 -10.63 -9.92 8.33
N ALA A 93 -9.55 -9.27 8.80
CA ALA A 93 -9.50 -8.53 10.05
C ALA A 93 -10.15 -7.12 9.98
N GLY A 94 -10.79 -6.77 8.87
CA GLY A 94 -11.42 -5.45 8.69
C GLY A 94 -10.42 -4.31 8.48
N MET A 95 -9.21 -4.64 8.02
CA MET A 95 -8.16 -3.69 7.64
C MET A 95 -7.85 -3.78 6.16
N ASN A 96 -7.25 -2.75 5.61
CA ASN A 96 -6.77 -2.73 4.23
C ASN A 96 -5.37 -2.13 4.19
N ALA A 97 -4.53 -2.69 3.32
CA ALA A 97 -3.22 -2.13 3.00
C ALA A 97 -3.07 -2.02 1.48
N SER A 98 -2.52 -0.94 1.02
CA SER A 98 -2.23 -0.72 -0.39
C SER A 98 -0.86 -0.11 -0.58
N ILE A 99 -0.25 -0.41 -1.74
CA ILE A 99 1.02 0.14 -2.14
C ILE A 99 0.91 0.70 -3.56
N SER A 100 1.46 1.86 -3.77
CA SER A 100 1.51 2.51 -5.08
C SER A 100 2.85 3.22 -5.28
N PRO A 101 3.40 3.17 -6.50
CA PRO A 101 4.51 4.01 -6.89
C PRO A 101 4.02 5.45 -7.09
N GLY A 102 4.86 6.42 -6.74
CA GLY A 102 4.60 7.85 -6.90
C GLY A 102 5.91 8.62 -6.84
N PHE A 103 5.97 9.68 -6.05
CA PHE A 103 7.23 10.35 -5.68
C PHE A 103 8.03 9.50 -4.67
N GLY A 104 8.30 8.24 -5.00
CA GLY A 104 8.78 7.20 -4.14
C GLY A 104 7.76 6.09 -4.01
N ILE A 105 7.69 5.47 -2.84
CA ILE A 105 6.70 4.42 -2.53
C ILE A 105 5.69 5.00 -1.54
N GLN A 106 4.43 4.96 -1.91
CA GLN A 106 3.34 5.30 -1.01
C GLN A 106 2.66 4.03 -0.52
N MET A 107 2.54 3.89 0.79
CA MET A 107 1.77 2.82 1.43
C MET A 107 0.63 3.44 2.22
N SER A 108 -0.56 2.87 2.10
CA SER A 108 -1.73 3.33 2.83
C SER A 108 -2.37 2.17 3.56
N PHE A 109 -2.71 2.41 4.82
CA PHE A 109 -3.32 1.45 5.73
C PHE A 109 -4.61 2.04 6.28
N SER A 110 -5.66 1.24 6.36
CA SER A 110 -6.93 1.69 6.93
C SER A 110 -7.63 0.55 7.68
N GLY A 111 -8.54 0.89 8.56
CA GLY A 111 -9.29 -0.07 9.36
C GLY A 111 -8.99 0.04 10.86
N PHE A 112 -9.13 -1.04 11.61
CA PHE A 112 -8.96 -1.04 13.06
C PHE A 112 -7.55 -0.63 13.49
N THR A 113 -7.45 0.32 14.43
CA THR A 113 -6.17 0.90 14.87
C THR A 113 -5.33 -0.05 15.70
N ASP A 114 -5.94 -0.97 16.46
CA ASP A 114 -5.27 -1.89 17.37
C ASP A 114 -4.14 -2.69 16.70
N LYS A 115 -4.41 -3.29 15.55
CA LYS A 115 -3.44 -4.12 14.81
C LYS A 115 -2.79 -3.42 13.61
N GLN A 116 -3.08 -2.14 13.37
CA GLN A 116 -2.41 -1.39 12.29
C GLN A 116 -0.88 -1.34 12.44
N PRO A 117 -0.30 -1.12 13.64
CA PRO A 117 1.16 -1.12 13.79
C PRO A 117 1.80 -2.45 13.38
N GLU A 118 1.16 -3.59 13.70
CA GLU A 118 1.66 -4.91 13.28
C GLU A 118 1.56 -5.10 11.76
N LEU A 119 0.44 -4.70 11.15
CA LEU A 119 0.27 -4.74 9.70
C LEU A 119 1.30 -3.86 9.00
N ILE A 120 1.55 -2.64 9.49
CA ILE A 120 2.55 -1.71 8.98
C ILE A 120 3.94 -2.34 9.06
N LYS A 121 4.32 -2.88 10.23
CA LYS A 121 5.61 -3.52 10.47
C LYS A 121 5.84 -4.67 9.49
N ARG A 122 4.91 -5.63 9.38
CA ARG A 122 4.99 -6.76 8.45
C ARG A 122 5.10 -6.29 6.99
N SER A 123 4.36 -5.25 6.63
CA SER A 123 4.40 -4.67 5.29
C SER A 123 5.74 -4.01 4.98
N LEU A 124 6.36 -3.32 5.94
CA LEU A 124 7.67 -2.70 5.78
C LEU A 124 8.80 -3.74 5.72
N GLU A 125 8.75 -4.78 6.54
CA GLU A 125 9.71 -5.90 6.51
C GLU A 125 9.70 -6.61 5.15
N ALA A 126 8.53 -6.68 4.52
CA ALA A 126 8.34 -7.29 3.22
C ALA A 126 8.78 -6.43 2.02
N LEU A 127 9.24 -5.18 2.21
CA LEU A 127 9.66 -4.31 1.09
C LEU A 127 10.86 -4.87 0.30
N ARG A 128 11.67 -5.74 0.92
CA ARG A 128 12.83 -6.37 0.28
C ARG A 128 12.41 -7.65 -0.47
N ILE A 129 11.59 -7.48 -1.50
CA ILE A 129 11.19 -8.61 -2.35
C ILE A 129 12.38 -9.14 -3.16
N LYS A 130 12.37 -10.44 -3.38
CA LYS A 130 13.32 -11.13 -4.26
C LYS A 130 12.52 -12.00 -5.23
N PRO A 131 12.01 -11.43 -6.33
CA PRO A 131 11.25 -12.20 -7.30
C PRO A 131 12.15 -13.20 -8.01
N SER A 132 11.61 -14.37 -8.33
CA SER A 132 12.21 -15.29 -9.27
C SER A 132 12.16 -14.73 -10.69
N GLU A 133 12.95 -15.29 -11.61
CA GLU A 133 12.91 -14.92 -13.03
C GLU A 133 11.53 -15.15 -13.65
N GLU A 134 10.86 -16.23 -13.24
CA GLU A 134 9.51 -16.55 -13.69
C GLU A 134 8.49 -15.52 -13.21
N GLU A 135 8.49 -15.17 -11.91
CA GLU A 135 7.60 -14.13 -11.36
C GLU A 135 7.80 -12.78 -12.04
N PHE A 136 9.07 -12.41 -12.29
CA PHE A 136 9.40 -11.18 -13.00
C PHE A 136 8.87 -11.19 -14.43
N THR A 137 9.09 -12.27 -15.18
CA THR A 137 8.60 -12.44 -16.56
C THR A 137 7.07 -12.35 -16.60
N GLN A 138 6.37 -13.00 -15.68
CA GLN A 138 4.92 -12.92 -15.58
C GLN A 138 4.43 -11.50 -15.24
N ALA A 139 5.16 -10.77 -14.41
CA ALA A 139 4.82 -9.37 -14.09
C ALA A 139 4.98 -8.47 -15.31
N VAL A 140 6.06 -8.62 -16.09
CA VAL A 140 6.29 -7.91 -17.35
C VAL A 140 5.16 -8.20 -18.35
N ASP A 141 4.79 -9.46 -18.50
CA ASP A 141 3.69 -9.87 -19.38
C ASP A 141 2.35 -9.24 -18.99
N ARG A 142 2.00 -9.24 -17.71
CA ARG A 142 0.78 -8.59 -17.21
C ARG A 142 0.80 -7.10 -17.47
N PHE A 143 1.93 -6.45 -17.20
CA PHE A 143 2.11 -5.02 -17.39
C PHE A 143 1.95 -4.64 -18.88
N THR A 144 2.59 -5.39 -19.78
CA THR A 144 2.50 -5.18 -21.23
C THR A 144 1.08 -5.33 -21.73
N ARG A 145 0.41 -6.43 -21.35
CA ARG A 145 -1.02 -6.64 -21.68
C ARG A 145 -1.92 -5.54 -21.10
N GLY A 146 -1.63 -5.06 -19.91
CA GLY A 146 -2.35 -3.94 -19.31
C GLY A 146 -2.21 -2.66 -20.12
N LEU A 147 -1.01 -2.35 -20.62
CA LEU A 147 -0.76 -1.22 -21.50
C LEU A 147 -1.48 -1.35 -22.86
N GLU A 148 -1.42 -2.53 -23.47
CA GLU A 148 -2.12 -2.82 -24.72
C GLU A 148 -3.64 -2.65 -24.56
N ASN A 149 -4.21 -3.26 -23.54
CA ASN A 149 -5.63 -3.16 -23.23
C ASN A 149 -6.08 -1.72 -22.91
N SER A 150 -5.19 -0.91 -22.35
CA SER A 150 -5.50 0.50 -22.05
C SER A 150 -5.82 1.31 -23.30
N ARG A 151 -5.29 0.91 -24.47
CA ARG A 151 -5.56 1.55 -25.78
C ARG A 151 -7.00 1.32 -26.26
N PHE A 152 -7.66 0.28 -25.76
CA PHE A 152 -9.06 -0.07 -26.07
C PHE A 152 -10.04 0.42 -24.99
N GLY A 153 -9.54 1.16 -23.99
CA GLY A 153 -10.36 1.75 -22.94
C GLY A 153 -11.28 2.86 -23.44
N PHE A 154 -12.29 3.22 -22.66
CA PHE A 154 -13.19 4.33 -22.96
C PHE A 154 -12.41 5.60 -23.31
N PRO A 155 -12.83 6.40 -24.33
CA PRO A 155 -12.12 7.60 -24.78
C PRO A 155 -11.80 8.59 -23.65
N VAL A 156 -12.70 8.74 -22.69
CA VAL A 156 -12.50 9.57 -21.49
C VAL A 156 -11.26 9.14 -20.67
N ARG A 157 -11.01 7.83 -20.55
CA ARG A 157 -9.82 7.33 -19.81
C ARG A 157 -8.52 7.57 -20.58
N GLN A 158 -8.57 7.69 -21.88
CA GLN A 158 -7.42 8.03 -22.72
C GLN A 158 -7.11 9.53 -22.71
N LEU A 159 -8.13 10.36 -22.47
CA LEU A 159 -8.00 11.82 -22.43
C LEU A 159 -7.13 12.30 -21.24
N PHE A 160 -7.29 11.74 -20.06
CA PHE A 160 -6.55 12.17 -18.87
C PHE A 160 -5.02 12.03 -19.00
N PRO A 161 -4.46 10.91 -19.48
CA PRO A 161 -3.02 10.81 -19.77
C PRO A 161 -2.54 11.79 -20.84
N ALA A 162 -3.37 12.08 -21.85
CA ALA A 162 -3.04 13.04 -22.88
C ALA A 162 -2.97 14.48 -22.33
N ILE A 163 -3.94 14.87 -21.49
CA ILE A 163 -3.93 16.18 -20.82
C ILE A 163 -2.70 16.34 -19.92
N ARG A 164 -2.33 15.30 -19.16
CA ARG A 164 -1.12 15.35 -18.31
C ARG A 164 0.17 15.57 -19.10
N ARG A 165 0.27 15.00 -20.30
CA ARG A 165 1.44 15.21 -21.18
C ARG A 165 1.53 16.63 -21.73
N LEU A 166 0.39 17.30 -21.88
CA LEU A 166 0.35 18.68 -22.37
C LEU A 166 0.60 19.72 -21.25
N ALA A 167 0.45 19.30 -19.98
CA ALA A 167 0.61 20.15 -18.81
C ALA A 167 2.03 20.07 -18.17
N GLN A 168 2.92 19.26 -18.74
CA GLN A 168 4.35 19.16 -18.38
C GLN A 168 5.21 19.89 -19.39
#